data_e9abf1b620ae81194fbf36b2b1666c89
#
_entry.id   e9abf1b620ae81194fbf36b2b1666c89
#
_cell.length_a   1.000
_cell.length_b   1.000
_cell.length_c   1.000
_cell.angle_alpha   90.00
_cell.angle_beta   90.00
_cell.angle_gamma   90.00
#
_symmetry.space_group_name_H-M   'P 1'
#
loop_
_entity.id
_entity.type
_entity.pdbx_description
1 polymer ?
#
loop_
_entity_poly.entity_id
_entity_poly.type
_entity_poly.pdbx_seq_one_letter_code
_entity_poly.pdbx_strand_id
1 'polypeptide(L)'
;MIKVNEVSKQFKDKKKYVSALKHVSLSVQKGEVVGLLGENGAGKTTLLRTIATLLTPTEGSIEVAGHDTLREPNEIKTKIGVLFGGETGLYDRLSARENLQYFARLYGLSKHETKVRIDDLSRMFGMRDYLDRRVGGFSKGMRQKVAIARTLIHNPEIILFDEPTTGLDITSSNVFRQLVHQLKREGKTILFSSHIMEEVSMLCDKVAMMHKGELVYQGDIEELYKTEKSRDLNYIFMSKLVRGDEHYAS
;
A
#
# COMPACT_ATOMS: atom_id res chain seq x y z
N MET A 1 -10.59 -0.04 -8.87
CA MET A 1 -10.48 -1.50 -9.02
C MET A 1 -9.09 -1.87 -9.49
N ILE A 2 -8.48 -2.90 -8.92
CA ILE A 2 -7.19 -3.45 -9.35
C ILE A 2 -7.45 -4.89 -9.79
N LYS A 3 -6.92 -5.29 -10.94
CA LYS A 3 -6.92 -6.68 -11.41
C LYS A 3 -5.50 -7.09 -11.77
N VAL A 4 -5.03 -8.14 -11.15
CA VAL A 4 -3.73 -8.77 -11.41
C VAL A 4 -4.02 -10.17 -11.94
N ASN A 5 -3.54 -10.50 -13.14
CA ASN A 5 -3.81 -11.78 -13.80
C ASN A 5 -2.50 -12.49 -14.11
N GLU A 6 -2.27 -13.62 -13.45
CA GLU A 6 -1.13 -14.54 -13.66
C GLU A 6 0.23 -13.82 -13.72
N VAL A 7 0.43 -12.86 -12.83
CA VAL A 7 1.63 -12.01 -12.86
C VAL A 7 2.82 -12.73 -12.26
N SER A 8 3.87 -12.83 -13.06
CA SER A 8 5.21 -13.27 -12.64
C SER A 8 6.20 -12.12 -12.72
N LYS A 9 7.13 -12.07 -11.78
CA LYS A 9 8.25 -11.12 -11.81
C LYS A 9 9.55 -11.79 -11.42
N GLN A 10 10.51 -11.74 -12.34
CA GLN A 10 11.86 -12.22 -12.13
C GLN A 10 12.86 -11.08 -12.14
N PHE A 11 13.86 -11.17 -11.28
CA PHE A 11 15.02 -10.28 -11.27
C PHE A 11 16.26 -11.06 -11.64
N LYS A 12 17.12 -10.46 -12.47
CA LYS A 12 18.42 -11.04 -12.79
C LYS A 12 19.43 -10.67 -11.70
N ASP A 13 19.94 -11.66 -10.99
CA ASP A 13 21.03 -11.49 -10.05
C ASP A 13 22.27 -12.23 -10.58
N LYS A 14 23.25 -11.46 -11.08
CA LYS A 14 24.47 -11.96 -11.74
C LYS A 14 24.13 -12.96 -12.86
N LYS A 15 24.26 -14.27 -12.60
CA LYS A 15 23.99 -15.36 -13.54
C LYS A 15 22.70 -16.14 -13.24
N LYS A 16 21.96 -15.78 -12.18
CA LYS A 16 20.74 -16.48 -11.77
C LYS A 16 19.53 -15.56 -11.89
N TYR A 17 18.36 -16.13 -12.12
CA TYR A 17 17.09 -15.44 -12.01
C TYR A 17 16.46 -15.77 -10.66
N VAL A 18 16.02 -14.73 -9.95
CA VAL A 18 15.27 -14.85 -8.70
C VAL A 18 13.83 -14.47 -8.99
N SER A 19 12.92 -15.43 -8.81
CA SER A 19 11.50 -15.21 -8.99
C SER A 19 10.92 -14.57 -7.72
N ALA A 20 10.49 -13.33 -7.84
CA ALA A 20 9.88 -12.57 -6.74
C ALA A 20 8.34 -12.65 -6.74
N LEU A 21 7.73 -12.89 -7.90
CA LEU A 21 6.31 -13.21 -8.07
C LEU A 21 6.17 -14.38 -9.02
N LYS A 22 5.22 -15.28 -8.73
CA LYS A 22 4.95 -16.49 -9.50
C LYS A 22 3.43 -16.63 -9.69
N HIS A 23 2.96 -16.36 -10.90
CA HIS A 23 1.56 -16.52 -11.33
C HIS A 23 0.54 -15.92 -10.34
N VAL A 24 0.83 -14.73 -9.80
CA VAL A 24 -0.04 -14.06 -8.83
C VAL A 24 -1.27 -13.52 -9.52
N SER A 25 -2.45 -13.93 -9.04
CA SER A 25 -3.74 -13.39 -9.46
C SER A 25 -4.46 -12.77 -8.26
N LEU A 26 -4.77 -11.47 -8.32
CA LEU A 26 -5.34 -10.69 -7.23
C LEU A 26 -6.41 -9.73 -7.77
N SER A 27 -7.54 -9.60 -7.08
CA SER A 27 -8.59 -8.63 -7.41
C SER A 27 -8.95 -7.78 -6.20
N VAL A 28 -8.97 -6.44 -6.40
CA VAL A 28 -9.44 -5.47 -5.41
C VAL A 28 -10.58 -4.66 -6.04
N GLN A 29 -11.77 -4.69 -5.45
CA GLN A 29 -12.91 -3.95 -5.96
C GLN A 29 -12.85 -2.48 -5.51
N LYS A 30 -13.65 -1.63 -6.18
CA LYS A 30 -13.77 -0.22 -5.81
C LYS A 30 -14.31 -0.07 -4.38
N GLY A 31 -13.64 0.75 -3.57
CA GLY A 31 -14.03 1.03 -2.19
C GLY A 31 -13.62 -0.05 -1.18
N GLU A 32 -12.99 -1.15 -1.60
CA GLU A 32 -12.50 -2.18 -0.68
C GLU A 32 -11.17 -1.75 -0.02
N VAL A 33 -11.00 -2.21 1.22
CA VAL A 33 -9.73 -2.20 1.94
C VAL A 33 -9.20 -3.63 2.00
N VAL A 34 -8.09 -3.89 1.32
CA VAL A 34 -7.46 -5.22 1.25
C VAL A 34 -6.10 -5.20 1.93
N GLY A 35 -5.89 -6.13 2.86
CA GLY A 35 -4.61 -6.36 3.51
C GLY A 35 -3.80 -7.40 2.76
N LEU A 36 -2.58 -7.07 2.38
CA LEU A 36 -1.62 -7.98 1.76
C LEU A 36 -0.66 -8.50 2.84
N LEU A 37 -0.92 -9.72 3.31
CA LEU A 37 -0.15 -10.39 4.36
C LEU A 37 0.95 -11.26 3.79
N GLY A 38 2.03 -11.42 4.53
CA GLY A 38 3.12 -12.33 4.19
C GLY A 38 4.41 -11.98 4.95
N GLU A 39 5.29 -12.95 5.04
CA GLU A 39 6.62 -12.76 5.63
C GLU A 39 7.47 -11.77 4.83
N ASN A 40 8.60 -11.33 5.41
CA ASN A 40 9.59 -10.57 4.67
C ASN A 40 10.15 -11.40 3.52
N GLY A 41 10.20 -10.80 2.32
CA GLY A 41 10.62 -11.52 1.12
C GLY A 41 9.49 -12.30 0.41
N ALA A 42 8.26 -12.32 0.92
CA ALA A 42 7.13 -13.00 0.27
C ALA A 42 6.70 -12.40 -1.08
N GLY A 43 7.23 -11.22 -1.47
CA GLY A 43 6.90 -10.58 -2.74
C GLY A 43 5.95 -9.38 -2.65
N LYS A 44 5.45 -9.02 -1.45
CA LYS A 44 4.47 -7.95 -1.23
C LYS A 44 4.87 -6.61 -1.85
N THR A 45 6.06 -6.11 -1.52
CA THR A 45 6.59 -4.86 -2.08
C THR A 45 6.76 -4.93 -3.60
N THR A 46 7.18 -6.09 -4.12
CA THR A 46 7.31 -6.29 -5.58
C THR A 46 5.95 -6.21 -6.26
N LEU A 47 4.93 -6.85 -5.70
CA LEU A 47 3.57 -6.78 -6.22
C LEU A 47 3.04 -5.34 -6.21
N LEU A 48 3.15 -4.63 -5.07
CA LEU A 48 2.72 -3.24 -4.96
C LEU A 48 3.45 -2.32 -5.95
N ARG A 49 4.76 -2.50 -6.13
CA ARG A 49 5.54 -1.72 -7.12
C ARG A 49 5.14 -2.02 -8.56
N THR A 50 4.75 -3.26 -8.85
CA THR A 50 4.28 -3.65 -10.19
C THR A 50 2.90 -3.06 -10.47
N ILE A 51 1.98 -3.10 -9.49
CA ILE A 51 0.67 -2.43 -9.57
C ILE A 51 0.85 -0.91 -9.76
N ALA A 52 1.82 -0.32 -9.05
CA ALA A 52 2.12 1.11 -9.13
C ALA A 52 2.87 1.53 -10.42
N THR A 53 3.05 0.66 -11.40
CA THR A 53 3.78 0.90 -12.66
C THR A 53 5.28 1.22 -12.50
N LEU A 54 5.86 0.93 -11.32
CA LEU A 54 7.28 1.15 -11.04
C LEU A 54 8.15 -0.04 -11.44
N LEU A 55 7.53 -1.21 -11.59
CA LEU A 55 8.16 -2.42 -12.12
C LEU A 55 7.27 -2.99 -13.22
N THR A 56 7.90 -3.42 -14.30
CA THR A 56 7.22 -4.16 -15.36
C THR A 56 7.12 -5.64 -14.98
N PRO A 57 5.95 -6.30 -15.08
CA PRO A 57 5.85 -7.74 -14.91
C PRO A 57 6.70 -8.46 -15.96
N THR A 58 7.18 -9.65 -15.65
CA THR A 58 7.86 -10.51 -16.63
C THR A 58 6.82 -11.25 -17.49
N GLU A 59 5.70 -11.64 -16.86
CA GLU A 59 4.57 -12.31 -17.49
C GLU A 59 3.27 -11.86 -16.83
N GLY A 60 2.14 -12.10 -17.48
CA GLY A 60 0.82 -11.71 -17.01
C GLY A 60 0.47 -10.27 -17.31
N SER A 61 -0.64 -9.79 -16.73
CA SER A 61 -1.14 -8.43 -16.96
C SER A 61 -1.72 -7.83 -15.68
N ILE A 62 -1.68 -6.48 -15.60
CA ILE A 62 -2.28 -5.73 -14.50
C ILE A 62 -3.11 -4.59 -15.07
N GLU A 63 -4.36 -4.49 -14.58
CA GLU A 63 -5.26 -3.37 -14.85
C GLU A 63 -5.53 -2.61 -13.55
N VAL A 64 -5.38 -1.29 -13.58
CA VAL A 64 -5.63 -0.38 -12.45
C VAL A 64 -6.56 0.74 -12.89
N ALA A 65 -7.69 0.90 -12.23
CA ALA A 65 -8.72 1.90 -12.58
C ALA A 65 -9.16 1.86 -14.05
N GLY A 66 -9.16 0.67 -14.69
CA GLY A 66 -9.54 0.45 -16.08
C GLY A 66 -8.40 0.64 -17.08
N HIS A 67 -7.17 0.91 -16.63
CA HIS A 67 -6.00 1.14 -17.48
C HIS A 67 -4.97 0.02 -17.31
N ASP A 68 -4.35 -0.38 -18.42
CA ASP A 68 -3.27 -1.38 -18.44
C ASP A 68 -1.94 -0.76 -17.97
N THR A 69 -1.24 -1.43 -17.05
CA THR A 69 0.00 -0.89 -16.45
C THR A 69 1.15 -0.71 -17.43
N LEU A 70 1.15 -1.41 -18.55
CA LEU A 70 2.19 -1.33 -19.57
C LEU A 70 1.87 -0.30 -20.65
N ARG A 71 0.57 -0.20 -21.00
CA ARG A 71 0.12 0.65 -22.13
C ARG A 71 -0.20 2.07 -21.69
N GLU A 72 -0.76 2.22 -20.48
CA GLU A 72 -1.31 3.50 -20.00
C GLU A 72 -0.79 3.87 -18.59
N PRO A 73 0.53 3.76 -18.31
CA PRO A 73 1.07 3.96 -16.97
C PRO A 73 0.87 5.39 -16.44
N ASN A 74 0.77 6.39 -17.32
CA ASN A 74 0.59 7.77 -16.91
C ASN A 74 -0.84 8.04 -16.41
N GLU A 75 -1.85 7.41 -17.00
CA GLU A 75 -3.24 7.49 -16.54
C GLU A 75 -3.37 6.89 -15.14
N ILE A 76 -2.70 5.77 -14.90
CA ILE A 76 -2.68 5.12 -13.58
C ILE A 76 -2.04 6.03 -12.53
N LYS A 77 -0.88 6.66 -12.83
CA LYS A 77 -0.16 7.51 -11.87
C LYS A 77 -1.00 8.69 -11.37
N THR A 78 -1.93 9.19 -12.16
CA THR A 78 -2.84 10.27 -11.73
C THR A 78 -3.91 9.79 -10.74
N LYS A 79 -4.25 8.50 -10.76
CA LYS A 79 -5.34 7.88 -10.00
C LYS A 79 -4.87 7.18 -8.73
N ILE A 80 -3.57 6.91 -8.60
CA ILE A 80 -3.01 6.19 -7.46
C ILE A 80 -2.18 7.10 -6.56
N GLY A 81 -2.31 6.89 -5.25
CA GLY A 81 -1.40 7.41 -4.24
C GLY A 81 -0.53 6.27 -3.71
N VAL A 82 0.79 6.47 -3.63
CA VAL A 82 1.70 5.40 -3.25
C VAL A 82 2.63 5.83 -2.13
N LEU A 83 2.75 5.00 -1.09
CA LEU A 83 3.72 5.11 -0.01
C LEU A 83 4.45 3.78 0.12
N PHE A 84 5.76 3.77 -0.16
CA PHE A 84 6.61 2.60 0.08
C PHE A 84 7.34 2.70 1.41
N GLY A 85 7.48 1.57 2.10
CA GLY A 85 8.18 1.47 3.37
C GLY A 85 9.66 1.85 3.25
N GLY A 86 10.19 2.47 4.31
CA GLY A 86 11.60 2.87 4.40
C GLY A 86 11.95 4.19 3.72
N GLU A 87 11.22 4.60 2.69
CA GLU A 87 11.47 5.86 1.96
C GLU A 87 10.27 6.79 2.05
N THR A 88 10.39 7.87 2.79
CA THR A 88 9.32 8.88 2.84
C THR A 88 9.22 9.70 1.55
N GLY A 89 10.27 9.70 0.71
CA GLY A 89 10.35 10.48 -0.52
C GLY A 89 10.18 11.98 -0.29
N LEU A 90 10.60 12.47 0.87
CA LEU A 90 10.54 13.87 1.25
C LEU A 90 11.90 14.55 1.06
N TYR A 91 11.86 15.83 0.70
CA TYR A 91 13.04 16.66 0.57
C TYR A 91 13.37 17.30 1.92
N ASP A 92 14.45 16.88 2.55
CA ASP A 92 14.84 17.29 3.91
C ASP A 92 15.09 18.80 4.07
N ARG A 93 15.53 19.47 3.02
CA ARG A 93 15.78 20.91 3.01
C ARG A 93 14.52 21.76 2.91
N LEU A 94 13.42 21.18 2.46
CA LEU A 94 12.12 21.82 2.34
C LEU A 94 11.32 21.67 3.63
N SER A 95 10.43 22.63 3.90
CA SER A 95 9.40 22.49 4.93
C SER A 95 8.36 21.41 4.54
N ALA A 96 7.53 21.00 5.49
CA ALA A 96 6.43 20.09 5.19
C ALA A 96 5.48 20.72 4.14
N ARG A 97 5.14 22.00 4.27
CA ARG A 97 4.33 22.75 3.30
C ARG A 97 4.95 22.76 1.92
N GLU A 98 6.24 23.08 1.81
CA GLU A 98 6.93 23.12 0.52
C GLU A 98 7.01 21.76 -0.14
N ASN A 99 7.21 20.67 0.63
CA ASN A 99 7.12 19.31 0.14
C ASN A 99 5.73 19.05 -0.47
N LEU A 100 4.65 19.33 0.26
CA LEU A 100 3.29 19.13 -0.22
C LEU A 100 2.97 19.98 -1.45
N GLN A 101 3.41 21.24 -1.48
CA GLN A 101 3.26 22.14 -2.64
C GLN A 101 4.00 21.60 -3.86
N TYR A 102 5.20 21.07 -3.69
CA TYR A 102 5.99 20.50 -4.78
C TYR A 102 5.24 19.35 -5.44
N PHE A 103 4.76 18.38 -4.65
CA PHE A 103 4.02 17.24 -5.19
C PHE A 103 2.66 17.65 -5.76
N ALA A 104 1.94 18.58 -5.13
CA ALA A 104 0.69 19.10 -5.68
C ALA A 104 0.87 19.67 -7.09
N ARG A 105 1.96 20.43 -7.32
CA ARG A 105 2.31 20.95 -8.65
C ARG A 105 2.64 19.85 -9.66
N LEU A 106 3.34 18.79 -9.25
CA LEU A 106 3.64 17.65 -10.13
C LEU A 106 2.36 16.95 -10.62
N TYR A 107 1.31 16.94 -9.77
CA TYR A 107 -0.02 16.42 -10.15
C TYR A 107 -0.92 17.47 -10.82
N GLY A 108 -0.42 18.67 -11.12
CA GLY A 108 -1.15 19.69 -11.85
C GLY A 108 -2.18 20.47 -11.04
N LEU A 109 -2.15 20.40 -9.68
CA LEU A 109 -3.08 21.16 -8.86
C LEU A 109 -2.81 22.67 -8.97
N SER A 110 -3.88 23.46 -9.07
CA SER A 110 -3.81 24.91 -8.99
C SER A 110 -3.34 25.38 -7.62
N LYS A 111 -2.92 26.65 -7.51
CA LYS A 111 -2.51 27.25 -6.22
C LYS A 111 -3.64 27.21 -5.19
N HIS A 112 -4.87 27.41 -5.61
CA HIS A 112 -6.04 27.40 -4.73
C HIS A 112 -6.31 25.98 -4.20
N GLU A 113 -6.41 24.99 -5.10
CA GLU A 113 -6.60 23.58 -4.73
C GLU A 113 -5.48 23.10 -3.81
N THR A 114 -4.22 23.42 -4.13
CA THR A 114 -3.07 23.08 -3.30
C THR A 114 -3.23 23.61 -1.89
N LYS A 115 -3.63 24.89 -1.73
CA LYS A 115 -3.84 25.49 -0.41
C LYS A 115 -4.92 24.75 0.37
N VAL A 116 -6.09 24.54 -0.23
CA VAL A 116 -7.20 23.82 0.39
C VAL A 116 -6.79 22.41 0.83
N ARG A 117 -6.13 21.65 -0.08
CA ARG A 117 -5.68 20.29 0.23
C ARG A 117 -4.65 20.24 1.36
N ILE A 118 -3.69 21.18 1.39
CA ILE A 118 -2.70 21.26 2.47
C ILE A 118 -3.38 21.58 3.80
N ASP A 119 -4.32 22.51 3.82
CA ASP A 119 -5.04 22.89 5.04
C ASP A 119 -5.87 21.71 5.59
N ASP A 120 -6.54 20.95 4.73
CA ASP A 120 -7.31 19.75 5.11
C ASP A 120 -6.41 18.64 5.65
N LEU A 121 -5.35 18.29 4.91
CA LEU A 121 -4.40 17.26 5.32
C LEU A 121 -3.64 17.66 6.59
N SER A 122 -3.27 18.94 6.73
CA SER A 122 -2.58 19.42 7.93
C SER A 122 -3.46 19.34 9.18
N ARG A 123 -4.77 19.54 9.01
CA ARG A 123 -5.76 19.37 10.07
C ARG A 123 -5.93 17.89 10.42
N MET A 124 -6.14 17.05 9.39
CA MET A 124 -6.33 15.61 9.53
C MET A 124 -5.19 14.93 10.29
N PHE A 125 -3.94 15.29 9.97
CA PHE A 125 -2.74 14.70 10.58
C PHE A 125 -2.20 15.46 11.80
N GLY A 126 -2.82 16.55 12.20
CA GLY A 126 -2.32 17.40 13.31
C GLY A 126 -0.94 17.98 13.03
N MET A 127 -0.71 18.47 11.79
CA MET A 127 0.61 18.94 11.35
C MET A 127 0.75 20.49 11.38
N ARG A 128 -0.31 21.23 11.75
CA ARG A 128 -0.34 22.69 11.64
C ARG A 128 0.84 23.38 12.31
N ASP A 129 1.23 22.93 13.51
CA ASP A 129 2.26 23.57 14.34
C ASP A 129 3.67 23.44 13.77
N TYR A 130 3.88 22.47 12.88
CA TYR A 130 5.19 22.22 12.28
C TYR A 130 5.20 22.24 10.74
N LEU A 131 4.09 22.64 10.12
CA LEU A 131 3.92 22.63 8.67
C LEU A 131 4.99 23.45 7.93
N ASP A 132 5.43 24.56 8.54
CA ASP A 132 6.42 25.46 7.97
C ASP A 132 7.87 25.18 8.42
N ARG A 133 8.08 24.08 9.20
CA ARG A 133 9.41 23.65 9.61
C ARG A 133 10.01 22.69 8.59
N ARG A 134 11.35 22.68 8.47
CA ARG A 134 12.09 21.77 7.58
C ARG A 134 11.94 20.32 8.04
N VAL A 135 11.69 19.43 7.07
CA VAL A 135 11.44 18.00 7.33
C VAL A 135 12.68 17.29 7.85
N GLY A 136 13.89 17.75 7.52
CA GLY A 136 15.14 17.13 8.00
C GLY A 136 15.28 17.05 9.52
N GLY A 137 14.59 17.93 10.26
CA GLY A 137 14.58 17.91 11.73
C GLY A 137 13.39 17.18 12.36
N PHE A 138 12.61 16.42 11.58
CA PHE A 138 11.40 15.77 12.07
C PHE A 138 11.68 14.41 12.70
N SER A 139 10.87 14.05 13.71
CA SER A 139 10.81 12.67 14.18
C SER A 139 10.30 11.73 13.08
N LYS A 140 10.52 10.42 13.23
CA LYS A 140 10.04 9.41 12.29
C LYS A 140 8.51 9.52 12.08
N GLY A 141 7.74 9.66 13.16
CA GLY A 141 6.28 9.82 13.09
C GLY A 141 5.84 11.10 12.38
N MET A 142 6.53 12.24 12.60
CA MET A 142 6.26 13.48 11.88
C MET A 142 6.55 13.32 10.38
N ARG A 143 7.68 12.70 10.01
CA ARG A 143 8.02 12.40 8.61
C ARG A 143 6.97 11.53 7.96
N GLN A 144 6.52 10.48 8.65
CA GLN A 144 5.51 9.56 8.15
C GLN A 144 4.17 10.26 7.87
N LYS A 145 3.71 11.13 8.78
CA LYS A 145 2.50 11.94 8.57
C LYS A 145 2.59 12.80 7.32
N VAL A 146 3.72 13.47 7.09
CA VAL A 146 3.93 14.28 5.88
C VAL A 146 4.02 13.40 4.64
N ALA A 147 4.65 12.22 4.70
CA ALA A 147 4.73 11.28 3.59
C ALA A 147 3.35 10.72 3.19
N ILE A 148 2.51 10.40 4.18
CA ILE A 148 1.12 9.99 3.93
C ILE A 148 0.33 11.17 3.33
N ALA A 149 0.44 12.39 3.88
CA ALA A 149 -0.22 13.58 3.34
C ALA A 149 0.21 13.85 1.88
N ARG A 150 1.49 13.69 1.57
CA ARG A 150 2.01 13.76 0.19
C ARG A 150 1.33 12.75 -0.73
N THR A 151 1.18 11.51 -0.26
CA THR A 151 0.51 10.44 -1.03
C THR A 151 -0.93 10.78 -1.38
N LEU A 152 -1.60 11.56 -0.53
CA LEU A 152 -3.00 11.94 -0.65
C LEU A 152 -3.23 13.32 -1.28
N ILE A 153 -2.17 14.07 -1.61
CA ILE A 153 -2.29 15.49 -1.99
C ILE A 153 -3.17 15.71 -3.23
N HIS A 154 -3.11 14.82 -4.20
CA HIS A 154 -3.87 14.85 -5.45
C HIS A 154 -5.21 14.10 -5.38
N ASN A 155 -5.65 13.72 -4.18
CA ASN A 155 -6.92 13.03 -3.93
C ASN A 155 -7.12 11.73 -4.73
N PRO A 156 -6.18 10.78 -4.71
CA PRO A 156 -6.22 9.56 -5.52
C PRO A 156 -7.49 8.72 -5.24
N GLU A 157 -7.90 7.93 -6.25
CA GLU A 157 -8.99 6.96 -6.10
C GLU A 157 -8.52 5.67 -5.43
N ILE A 158 -7.26 5.29 -5.67
CA ILE A 158 -6.63 4.06 -5.19
C ILE A 158 -5.38 4.42 -4.39
N ILE A 159 -5.21 3.77 -3.24
CA ILE A 159 -4.09 4.04 -2.35
C ILE A 159 -3.33 2.73 -2.09
N LEU A 160 -2.03 2.77 -2.33
CA LEU A 160 -1.12 1.66 -2.11
C LEU A 160 -0.17 2.02 -0.96
N PHE A 161 -0.22 1.25 0.13
CA PHE A 161 0.67 1.43 1.27
C PHE A 161 1.53 0.17 1.48
N ASP A 162 2.85 0.34 1.48
CA ASP A 162 3.78 -0.72 1.80
C ASP A 162 4.32 -0.56 3.21
N GLU A 163 3.87 -1.40 4.13
CA GLU A 163 4.21 -1.41 5.55
C GLU A 163 4.13 -0.02 6.23
N PRO A 164 2.99 0.67 6.15
CA PRO A 164 2.87 2.09 6.50
C PRO A 164 3.09 2.41 7.98
N THR A 165 2.96 1.43 8.86
CA THR A 165 3.06 1.57 10.32
C THR A 165 4.36 1.04 10.90
N THR A 166 5.22 0.42 10.08
CA THR A 166 6.47 -0.18 10.54
C THR A 166 7.38 0.82 11.25
N GLY A 167 7.64 0.55 12.54
CA GLY A 167 8.47 1.38 13.39
C GLY A 167 7.84 2.70 13.81
N LEU A 168 6.52 2.82 13.75
CA LEU A 168 5.75 3.89 14.37
C LEU A 168 5.43 3.54 15.84
N ASP A 169 5.26 4.57 16.65
CA ASP A 169 4.71 4.42 18.00
C ASP A 169 3.18 4.17 17.95
N ILE A 170 2.60 3.79 19.07
CA ILE A 170 1.17 3.48 19.22
C ILE A 170 0.30 4.66 18.76
N THR A 171 0.69 5.89 19.10
CA THR A 171 -0.07 7.11 18.74
C THR A 171 -0.10 7.32 17.23
N SER A 172 1.05 7.18 16.56
CA SER A 172 1.17 7.33 15.11
C SER A 172 0.45 6.21 14.36
N SER A 173 0.49 4.98 14.86
CA SER A 173 -0.27 3.85 14.31
C SER A 173 -1.78 4.07 14.43
N ASN A 174 -2.26 4.65 15.53
CA ASN A 174 -3.68 5.01 15.69
C ASN A 174 -4.12 6.09 14.67
N VAL A 175 -3.26 7.07 14.39
CA VAL A 175 -3.55 8.08 13.35
C VAL A 175 -3.69 7.41 11.98
N PHE A 176 -2.84 6.43 11.65
CA PHE A 176 -2.96 5.66 10.42
C PHE A 176 -4.28 4.85 10.36
N ARG A 177 -4.66 4.20 11.46
CA ARG A 177 -5.95 3.46 11.54
C ARG A 177 -7.15 4.38 11.29
N GLN A 178 -7.19 5.54 11.94
CA GLN A 178 -8.24 6.55 11.73
C GLN A 178 -8.28 7.04 10.27
N LEU A 179 -7.12 7.25 9.67
CA LEU A 179 -7.01 7.60 8.25
C LEU A 179 -7.64 6.54 7.35
N VAL A 180 -7.29 5.25 7.52
CA VAL A 180 -7.84 4.16 6.71
C VAL A 180 -9.37 4.13 6.81
N HIS A 181 -9.92 4.25 8.04
CA HIS A 181 -11.36 4.33 8.23
C HIS A 181 -12.01 5.54 7.55
N GLN A 182 -11.34 6.70 7.56
CA GLN A 182 -11.84 7.89 6.87
C GLN A 182 -11.82 7.69 5.36
N LEU A 183 -10.70 7.23 4.78
CA LEU A 183 -10.56 6.98 3.35
C LEU A 183 -11.58 5.93 2.86
N LYS A 184 -11.85 4.90 3.66
CA LYS A 184 -12.88 3.91 3.37
C LYS A 184 -14.27 4.56 3.30
N ARG A 185 -14.62 5.42 4.26
CA ARG A 185 -15.89 6.17 4.23
C ARG A 185 -16.02 7.10 3.02
N GLU A 186 -14.90 7.62 2.53
CA GLU A 186 -14.81 8.42 1.30
C GLU A 186 -14.88 7.56 0.02
N GLY A 187 -15.03 6.24 0.14
CA GLY A 187 -15.12 5.30 -0.99
C GLY A 187 -13.79 5.05 -1.70
N LYS A 188 -12.66 5.36 -1.05
CA LYS A 188 -11.33 5.06 -1.61
C LYS A 188 -11.04 3.57 -1.57
N THR A 189 -10.34 3.09 -2.59
CA THR A 189 -9.83 1.72 -2.67
C THR A 189 -8.43 1.67 -2.04
N ILE A 190 -8.20 0.77 -1.11
CA ILE A 190 -6.92 0.70 -0.38
C ILE A 190 -6.37 -0.72 -0.46
N LEU A 191 -5.12 -0.84 -0.89
CA LEU A 191 -4.33 -2.06 -0.78
C LEU A 191 -3.09 -1.75 0.04
N PHE A 192 -2.93 -2.40 1.20
CA PHE A 192 -1.75 -2.18 2.01
C PHE A 192 -1.09 -3.48 2.45
N SER A 193 0.25 -3.51 2.42
CA SER A 193 1.01 -4.61 2.99
C SER A 193 1.22 -4.40 4.49
N SER A 194 1.12 -5.49 5.25
CA SER A 194 1.51 -5.52 6.65
C SER A 194 2.00 -6.92 7.03
N HIS A 195 2.88 -6.99 8.02
CA HIS A 195 3.19 -8.22 8.75
C HIS A 195 2.52 -8.24 10.13
N ILE A 196 1.75 -7.20 10.46
CA ILE A 196 1.00 -7.06 11.72
C ILE A 196 -0.45 -7.52 11.48
N MET A 197 -0.75 -8.75 11.90
CA MET A 197 -2.05 -9.39 11.66
C MET A 197 -3.22 -8.63 12.29
N GLU A 198 -2.98 -8.02 13.47
CA GLU A 198 -4.00 -7.22 14.16
C GLU A 198 -4.45 -6.01 13.34
N GLU A 199 -3.54 -5.33 12.65
CA GLU A 199 -3.90 -4.20 11.79
C GLU A 199 -4.80 -4.64 10.64
N VAL A 200 -4.47 -5.75 10.00
CA VAL A 200 -5.27 -6.29 8.89
C VAL A 200 -6.64 -6.74 9.40
N SER A 201 -6.70 -7.42 10.53
CA SER A 201 -7.95 -7.84 11.17
C SER A 201 -8.89 -6.67 11.48
N MET A 202 -8.33 -5.51 11.90
CA MET A 202 -9.12 -4.36 12.28
C MET A 202 -9.55 -3.46 11.10
N LEU A 203 -8.77 -3.44 10.03
CA LEU A 203 -8.91 -2.42 8.99
C LEU A 203 -9.49 -2.95 7.68
N CYS A 204 -9.32 -4.26 7.42
CA CYS A 204 -9.56 -4.81 6.10
C CYS A 204 -10.94 -5.48 5.96
N ASP A 205 -11.51 -5.35 4.77
CA ASP A 205 -12.66 -6.15 4.33
C ASP A 205 -12.20 -7.53 3.87
N LYS A 206 -11.06 -7.57 3.17
CA LYS A 206 -10.47 -8.77 2.59
C LYS A 206 -9.01 -8.89 2.93
N VAL A 207 -8.52 -10.10 2.88
CA VAL A 207 -7.10 -10.43 3.05
C VAL A 207 -6.60 -11.22 1.86
N ALA A 208 -5.39 -10.88 1.43
CA ALA A 208 -4.59 -11.62 0.45
C ALA A 208 -3.31 -12.09 1.14
N MET A 209 -3.03 -13.38 1.16
CA MET A 209 -1.87 -13.96 1.85
C MET A 209 -0.84 -14.41 0.83
N MET A 210 0.40 -13.90 0.97
CA MET A 210 1.51 -14.24 0.08
C MET A 210 2.58 -15.06 0.79
N HIS A 211 3.11 -16.07 0.09
CA HIS A 211 4.25 -16.86 0.53
C HIS A 211 5.17 -17.19 -0.63
N LYS A 212 6.47 -17.00 -0.49
CA LYS A 212 7.51 -17.33 -1.51
C LYS A 212 7.20 -16.86 -2.94
N GLY A 213 6.56 -15.70 -3.07
CA GLY A 213 6.18 -15.10 -4.36
C GLY A 213 4.83 -15.53 -4.91
N GLU A 214 4.08 -16.33 -4.21
CA GLU A 214 2.77 -16.87 -4.60
C GLU A 214 1.65 -16.33 -3.71
N LEU A 215 0.44 -16.28 -4.25
CA LEU A 215 -0.77 -15.98 -3.48
C LEU A 215 -1.39 -17.29 -2.99
N VAL A 216 -1.31 -17.53 -1.66
CA VAL A 216 -1.82 -18.76 -1.04
C VAL A 216 -3.28 -18.66 -0.59
N TYR A 217 -3.79 -17.44 -0.44
CA TYR A 217 -5.19 -17.18 -0.11
C TYR A 217 -5.60 -15.77 -0.52
N GLN A 218 -6.85 -15.61 -0.96
CA GLN A 218 -7.55 -14.34 -1.08
C GLN A 218 -9.02 -14.53 -0.75
N GLY A 219 -9.58 -13.69 0.09
CA GLY A 219 -11.00 -13.73 0.42
C GLY A 219 -11.42 -12.72 1.46
N ASP A 220 -12.71 -12.71 1.76
CA ASP A 220 -13.32 -11.94 2.83
C ASP A 220 -12.79 -12.42 4.19
N ILE A 221 -12.46 -11.46 5.07
CA ILE A 221 -11.83 -11.81 6.36
C ILE A 221 -12.81 -12.47 7.33
N GLU A 222 -14.09 -12.10 7.31
CA GLU A 222 -15.11 -12.72 8.16
C GLU A 222 -15.49 -14.13 7.68
N GLU A 223 -15.48 -14.36 6.35
CA GLU A 223 -15.64 -15.71 5.79
C GLU A 223 -14.46 -16.60 6.15
N LEU A 224 -13.25 -16.07 6.11
CA LEU A 224 -12.05 -16.78 6.51
C LEU A 224 -12.14 -17.23 7.97
N TYR A 225 -12.54 -16.34 8.88
CA TYR A 225 -12.71 -16.68 10.29
C TYR A 225 -13.76 -17.78 10.54
N LYS A 226 -14.87 -17.74 9.80
CA LYS A 226 -15.91 -18.78 9.88
C LYS A 226 -15.40 -20.13 9.37
N THR A 227 -14.70 -20.14 8.25
CA THR A 227 -14.17 -21.36 7.60
C THR A 227 -13.09 -22.03 8.45
N GLU A 228 -12.16 -21.26 8.98
CA GLU A 228 -11.05 -21.77 9.79
C GLU A 228 -11.45 -21.95 11.28
N LYS A 229 -12.68 -21.57 11.66
CA LYS A 229 -13.20 -21.63 13.04
C LYS A 229 -12.28 -20.97 14.06
N SER A 230 -11.58 -19.91 13.68
CA SER A 230 -10.65 -19.13 14.47
C SER A 230 -10.70 -17.67 14.09
N ARG A 231 -10.52 -16.76 15.06
CA ARG A 231 -10.29 -15.33 14.80
C ARG A 231 -8.83 -14.91 14.95
N ASP A 232 -7.95 -15.87 15.22
CA ASP A 232 -6.51 -15.63 15.27
C ASP A 232 -5.93 -15.71 13.84
N LEU A 233 -5.71 -14.55 13.24
CA LEU A 233 -5.17 -14.43 11.89
C LEU A 233 -3.73 -14.94 11.78
N ASN A 234 -2.93 -14.90 12.89
CA ASN A 234 -1.60 -15.50 12.92
C ASN A 234 -1.69 -17.02 12.79
N TYR A 235 -2.56 -17.65 13.58
CA TYR A 235 -2.80 -19.10 13.51
C TYR A 235 -3.27 -19.51 12.10
N ILE A 236 -4.24 -18.78 11.55
CA ILE A 236 -4.79 -19.07 10.21
C ILE A 236 -3.68 -18.93 9.17
N PHE A 237 -2.89 -17.85 9.21
CA PHE A 237 -1.79 -17.64 8.27
C PHE A 237 -0.79 -18.80 8.32
N MET A 238 -0.32 -19.19 9.51
CA MET A 238 0.58 -20.31 9.67
C MET A 238 0.00 -21.63 9.16
N SER A 239 -1.29 -21.91 9.42
CA SER A 239 -1.96 -23.12 8.92
C SER A 239 -2.03 -23.16 7.39
N LYS A 240 -2.24 -22.00 6.73
CA LYS A 240 -2.24 -21.91 5.27
C LYS A 240 -0.86 -22.15 4.67
N LEU A 241 0.20 -21.69 5.35
CA LEU A 241 1.58 -21.94 4.90
C LEU A 241 1.94 -23.42 4.94
N VAL A 242 1.62 -24.11 6.04
CA VAL A 242 1.90 -25.54 6.19
C VAL A 242 1.17 -26.36 5.13
N ARG A 243 -0.10 -26.10 4.90
CA ARG A 243 -0.89 -26.78 3.83
C ARG A 243 -0.36 -26.45 2.43
N GLY A 244 0.18 -25.24 2.22
CA GLY A 244 0.84 -24.86 0.96
C GLY A 244 2.14 -25.64 0.72
N ASP A 245 3.00 -25.78 1.73
CA ASP A 245 4.28 -26.52 1.59
C ASP A 245 4.06 -28.03 1.37
N GLU A 246 2.99 -28.65 1.89
CA GLU A 246 2.62 -30.05 1.61
C GLU A 246 2.21 -30.29 0.15
N HIS A 247 1.62 -29.30 -0.52
CA HIS A 247 1.26 -29.38 -1.95
C HIS A 247 2.48 -29.35 -2.88
N TYR A 248 3.63 -28.85 -2.43
CA TYR A 248 4.87 -28.79 -3.20
C TYR A 248 5.84 -29.95 -2.91
N ALA A 249 5.53 -30.78 -1.90
CA ALA A 249 6.36 -31.96 -1.53
C ALA A 249 5.86 -33.27 -2.15
N SER A 250 4.77 -33.22 -2.89
CA SER A 250 4.19 -34.34 -3.64
C SER A 250 4.34 -34.12 -5.16
#